data_7bba86301b43a2831c17fddf193b294a
#
_entry.id   7bba86301b43a2831c17fddf193b294a
#
_cell.length_a   1.000
_cell.length_b   1.000
_cell.length_c   1.000
_cell.angle_alpha   90.00
_cell.angle_beta   90.00
_cell.angle_gamma   90.00
#
_symmetry.space_group_name_H-M   'P 1'
#
loop_
_entity.id
_entity.type
_entity.pdbx_description
1 polymer ?
#
loop_
_entity_poly.entity_id
_entity_poly.type
_entity_poly.pdbx_seq_one_letter_code
_entity_poly.pdbx_strand_id
1 'polypeptide(L)'
;KTATDHIAVLRPQAWLMLGHCAGLRNSQRLGDFVLAHAYLREDKVLDEDLPSWVPVPALAEVQIALEQAVADITQLKGYDLKQIMRTGTVATVDNRNWELREQTGPVHRLSQSRAIALDMESATVAANGYRFRVPYGTLLCVSDKPLHGELKLPGMASEFYKTQVSQHLSIGVRTMEILQEMPLGRLQSRKLRSFNETAFL
;
A
#
# COMPACT_ATOMS: atom_id res chain seq x y z
N LYS A 1 7.42 8.90 -7.94
CA LYS A 1 7.76 10.20 -7.35
C LYS A 1 7.09 11.34 -8.12
N THR A 2 7.44 11.60 -9.35
CA THR A 2 7.00 12.78 -10.13
C THR A 2 5.47 12.94 -10.15
N ALA A 3 4.69 11.89 -10.36
CA ALA A 3 3.24 11.95 -10.37
C ALA A 3 2.68 12.43 -9.02
N THR A 4 3.18 11.89 -7.91
CA THR A 4 2.74 12.30 -6.56
C THR A 4 3.22 13.69 -6.19
N ASP A 5 4.39 14.14 -6.66
CA ASP A 5 4.85 15.51 -6.51
C ASP A 5 3.87 16.51 -7.18
N HIS A 6 3.44 16.19 -8.41
CA HIS A 6 2.48 17.04 -9.13
C HIS A 6 1.08 17.02 -8.49
N ILE A 7 0.59 15.85 -8.07
CA ILE A 7 -0.71 15.74 -7.41
C ILE A 7 -0.72 16.51 -6.08
N ALA A 8 0.40 16.55 -5.36
CA ALA A 8 0.50 17.28 -4.10
C ALA A 8 0.23 18.79 -4.24
N VAL A 9 0.52 19.39 -5.41
CA VAL A 9 0.21 20.81 -5.71
C VAL A 9 -1.28 21.07 -5.60
N LEU A 10 -2.12 20.08 -5.94
CA LEU A 10 -3.59 20.18 -5.85
C LEU A 10 -4.11 20.09 -4.41
N ARG A 11 -3.24 19.87 -3.43
CA ARG A 11 -3.56 19.70 -2.01
C ARG A 11 -4.71 18.71 -1.76
N PRO A 12 -4.61 17.45 -2.21
CA PRO A 12 -5.68 16.48 -2.03
C PRO A 12 -5.97 16.24 -0.56
N GLN A 13 -7.21 15.91 -0.23
CA GLN A 13 -7.64 15.62 1.14
C GLN A 13 -7.08 14.30 1.67
N ALA A 14 -6.90 13.33 0.79
CA ALA A 14 -6.24 12.06 1.01
C ALA A 14 -5.83 11.48 -0.34
N TRP A 15 -4.92 10.53 -0.35
CA TRP A 15 -4.69 9.68 -1.50
C TRP A 15 -4.55 8.20 -1.13
N LEU A 16 -4.97 7.36 -2.04
CA LEU A 16 -4.88 5.92 -1.88
C LEU A 16 -4.03 5.32 -3.00
N MET A 17 -3.14 4.41 -2.61
CA MET A 17 -2.46 3.53 -3.55
C MET A 17 -3.24 2.23 -3.65
N LEU A 18 -3.80 1.97 -4.84
CA LEU A 18 -4.42 0.70 -5.20
C LEU A 18 -3.54 0.03 -6.26
N GLY A 19 -3.04 -1.15 -5.98
CA GLY A 19 -2.10 -1.81 -6.87
C GLY A 19 -2.07 -3.32 -6.71
N HIS A 20 -1.11 -3.94 -7.38
CA HIS A 20 -0.84 -5.36 -7.28
C HIS A 20 0.50 -5.58 -6.58
N CYS A 21 0.67 -6.74 -5.99
CA CYS A 21 1.90 -7.11 -5.31
C CYS A 21 2.24 -8.58 -5.50
N ALA A 22 3.51 -8.90 -5.33
CA ALA A 22 3.95 -10.27 -5.07
C ALA A 22 3.65 -10.63 -3.62
N GLY A 23 2.91 -11.72 -3.39
CA GLY A 23 2.68 -12.28 -2.07
C GLY A 23 3.93 -13.02 -1.57
N LEU A 24 4.41 -12.67 -0.38
CA LEU A 24 5.63 -13.24 0.20
C LEU A 24 5.36 -14.40 1.17
N ARG A 25 4.11 -14.68 1.49
CA ARG A 25 3.72 -15.76 2.41
C ARG A 25 3.02 -16.89 1.68
N ASN A 26 3.42 -18.13 1.96
CA ASN A 26 2.83 -19.31 1.33
C ASN A 26 1.30 -19.40 1.53
N SER A 27 0.83 -18.94 2.70
CA SER A 27 -0.58 -18.96 3.06
C SER A 27 -1.44 -17.87 2.39
N GLN A 28 -0.86 -16.96 1.60
CA GLN A 28 -1.61 -16.01 0.76
C GLN A 28 -2.09 -16.72 -0.51
N ARG A 29 -3.20 -16.26 -1.05
CA ARG A 29 -3.76 -16.72 -2.33
C ARG A 29 -3.76 -15.58 -3.33
N LEU A 30 -3.75 -15.90 -4.61
CA LEU A 30 -3.97 -14.92 -5.67
C LEU A 30 -5.36 -14.29 -5.47
N GLY A 31 -5.41 -12.96 -5.52
CA GLY A 31 -6.63 -12.20 -5.23
C GLY A 31 -6.80 -11.75 -3.78
N ASP A 32 -5.99 -12.26 -2.85
CA ASP A 32 -6.00 -11.75 -1.47
C ASP A 32 -5.58 -10.29 -1.44
N PHE A 33 -6.16 -9.54 -0.50
CA PHE A 33 -5.76 -8.15 -0.26
C PHE A 33 -4.66 -8.04 0.80
N VAL A 34 -3.80 -7.06 0.62
CA VAL A 34 -2.79 -6.65 1.60
C VAL A 34 -2.99 -5.19 1.94
N LEU A 35 -3.36 -4.95 3.19
CA LEU A 35 -3.46 -3.62 3.78
C LEU A 35 -2.10 -3.26 4.38
N ALA A 36 -1.42 -2.28 3.79
CA ALA A 36 -0.09 -1.89 4.26
C ALA A 36 -0.17 -1.10 5.57
N HIS A 37 0.46 -1.59 6.64
CA HIS A 37 0.59 -0.86 7.91
C HIS A 37 2.00 -0.30 8.15
N ALA A 38 2.96 -0.75 7.38
CA ALA A 38 4.35 -0.27 7.41
C ALA A 38 4.97 -0.47 6.03
N TYR A 39 6.00 0.31 5.71
CA TYR A 39 6.66 0.31 4.42
C TYR A 39 8.16 0.09 4.59
N LEU A 40 8.69 -0.94 3.91
CA LEU A 40 10.13 -1.13 3.75
C LEU A 40 10.55 -0.46 2.43
N ARG A 41 11.34 0.60 2.53
CA ARG A 41 11.74 1.44 1.40
C ARG A 41 13.06 0.96 0.80
N GLU A 42 13.00 -0.03 -0.08
CA GLU A 42 14.16 -0.56 -0.81
C GLU A 42 14.25 0.03 -2.23
N ASP A 43 13.32 0.89 -2.61
CA ASP A 43 13.24 1.56 -3.92
C ASP A 43 14.21 2.75 -4.05
N LYS A 44 14.67 3.32 -2.94
CA LYS A 44 15.63 4.44 -2.86
C LYS A 44 15.21 5.71 -3.62
N VAL A 45 13.97 5.77 -4.10
CA VAL A 45 13.47 6.84 -4.96
C VAL A 45 13.44 8.20 -4.26
N LEU A 46 13.24 8.20 -2.94
CA LEU A 46 13.10 9.40 -2.12
C LEU A 46 14.20 9.56 -1.06
N ASP A 47 15.29 8.83 -1.14
CA ASP A 47 16.30 8.82 -0.07
C ASP A 47 16.97 10.20 0.14
N GLU A 48 17.05 11.03 -0.90
CA GLU A 48 17.53 12.41 -0.80
C GLU A 48 16.49 13.35 -0.16
N ASP A 49 15.20 13.16 -0.47
CA ASP A 49 14.12 14.01 0.02
C ASP A 49 13.61 13.59 1.41
N LEU A 50 13.65 12.29 1.70
CA LEU A 50 13.23 11.67 2.95
C LEU A 50 14.15 10.49 3.24
N PRO A 51 15.16 10.65 4.10
CA PRO A 51 16.11 9.58 4.40
C PRO A 51 15.43 8.27 4.82
N SER A 52 16.03 7.14 4.45
CA SER A 52 15.42 5.81 4.65
C SER A 52 15.19 5.44 6.12
N TRP A 53 15.92 6.06 7.05
CA TRP A 53 15.73 5.86 8.49
C TRP A 53 14.49 6.58 9.07
N VAL A 54 13.86 7.50 8.31
CA VAL A 54 12.62 8.15 8.75
C VAL A 54 11.48 7.15 8.63
N PRO A 55 10.78 6.80 9.73
CA PRO A 55 9.66 5.89 9.66
C PRO A 55 8.47 6.55 8.94
N VAL A 56 7.84 5.80 8.07
CA VAL A 56 6.60 6.18 7.37
C VAL A 56 5.48 5.28 7.89
N PRO A 57 4.77 5.69 8.94
CA PRO A 57 3.70 4.88 9.53
C PRO A 57 2.44 4.91 8.68
N ALA A 58 1.65 3.85 8.76
CA ALA A 58 0.27 3.90 8.27
C ALA A 58 -0.58 4.81 9.16
N LEU A 59 -1.64 5.36 8.58
CA LEU A 59 -2.60 6.21 9.28
C LEU A 59 -3.81 5.39 9.71
N ALA A 60 -4.08 5.36 11.01
CA ALA A 60 -5.12 4.51 11.60
C ALA A 60 -6.50 4.75 10.97
N GLU A 61 -6.86 6.00 10.72
CA GLU A 61 -8.14 6.37 10.15
C GLU A 61 -8.30 5.84 8.72
N VAL A 62 -7.24 5.92 7.91
CA VAL A 62 -7.24 5.40 6.54
C VAL A 62 -7.23 3.87 6.54
N GLN A 63 -6.54 3.25 7.50
CA GLN A 63 -6.56 1.79 7.68
C GLN A 63 -7.97 1.29 7.99
N ILE A 64 -8.68 1.93 8.92
CA ILE A 64 -10.06 1.58 9.30
C ILE A 64 -10.99 1.76 8.10
N ALA A 65 -10.86 2.86 7.35
CA ALA A 65 -11.68 3.10 6.17
C ALA A 65 -11.45 2.06 5.07
N LEU A 66 -10.20 1.67 4.82
CA LEU A 66 -9.86 0.61 3.87
C LEU A 66 -10.42 -0.75 4.30
N GLU A 67 -10.25 -1.13 5.57
CA GLU A 67 -10.79 -2.38 6.10
C GLU A 67 -12.32 -2.42 5.98
N GLN A 68 -12.99 -1.33 6.35
CA GLN A 68 -14.45 -1.23 6.23
C GLN A 68 -14.89 -1.30 4.76
N ALA A 69 -14.20 -0.64 3.85
CA ALA A 69 -14.53 -0.68 2.43
C ALA A 69 -14.37 -2.08 1.83
N VAL A 70 -13.30 -2.82 2.23
CA VAL A 70 -13.17 -4.23 1.81
C VAL A 70 -14.32 -5.05 2.35
N ALA A 71 -14.72 -4.88 3.62
CA ALA A 71 -15.84 -5.57 4.22
C ALA A 71 -17.17 -5.24 3.49
N ASP A 72 -17.40 -3.96 3.18
CA ASP A 72 -18.61 -3.50 2.50
C ASP A 72 -18.73 -4.08 1.07
N ILE A 73 -17.64 -4.10 0.32
CA ILE A 73 -17.64 -4.58 -1.08
C ILE A 73 -17.65 -6.11 -1.17
N THR A 74 -16.93 -6.79 -0.29
CA THR A 74 -16.85 -8.26 -0.29
C THR A 74 -17.99 -8.93 0.50
N GLN A 75 -18.71 -8.16 1.32
CA GLN A 75 -19.73 -8.65 2.25
C GLN A 75 -19.19 -9.64 3.30
N LEU A 76 -17.87 -9.65 3.52
CA LEU A 76 -17.19 -10.49 4.50
C LEU A 76 -16.92 -9.73 5.80
N LYS A 77 -16.93 -10.44 6.92
CA LYS A 77 -16.70 -9.85 8.26
C LYS A 77 -15.85 -10.77 9.13
N GLY A 78 -15.25 -10.20 10.15
CA GLY A 78 -14.54 -10.94 11.18
C GLY A 78 -13.44 -11.84 10.63
N TYR A 79 -13.51 -13.12 10.91
CA TYR A 79 -12.49 -14.09 10.51
C TYR A 79 -12.43 -14.28 8.98
N ASP A 80 -13.58 -14.32 8.31
CA ASP A 80 -13.63 -14.50 6.85
C ASP A 80 -12.98 -13.32 6.10
N LEU A 81 -13.20 -12.11 6.58
CA LEU A 81 -12.49 -10.94 6.06
C LEU A 81 -10.97 -11.08 6.23
N LYS A 82 -10.51 -11.55 7.39
CA LYS A 82 -9.07 -11.76 7.66
C LYS A 82 -8.45 -12.86 6.83
N GLN A 83 -9.22 -13.79 6.30
CA GLN A 83 -8.72 -14.81 5.38
C GLN A 83 -8.34 -14.24 4.02
N ILE A 84 -9.07 -13.24 3.54
CA ILE A 84 -8.85 -12.63 2.23
C ILE A 84 -8.08 -11.30 2.31
N MET A 85 -7.97 -10.68 3.48
CA MET A 85 -7.24 -9.43 3.69
C MET A 85 -6.29 -9.55 4.89
N ARG A 86 -5.03 -9.30 4.63
CA ARG A 86 -3.99 -9.30 5.67
C ARG A 86 -3.38 -7.93 5.84
N THR A 87 -3.18 -7.53 7.06
CA THR A 87 -2.46 -6.32 7.40
C THR A 87 -1.00 -6.66 7.68
N GLY A 88 -0.06 -5.95 7.04
CA GLY A 88 1.36 -6.23 7.22
C GLY A 88 2.29 -5.21 6.56
N THR A 89 3.59 -5.44 6.73
CA THR A 89 4.62 -4.63 6.07
C THR A 89 4.65 -4.95 4.58
N VAL A 90 4.70 -3.91 3.77
CA VAL A 90 4.93 -3.99 2.32
C VAL A 90 6.34 -3.50 2.03
N ALA A 91 7.09 -4.29 1.27
CA ALA A 91 8.39 -3.89 0.74
C ALA A 91 8.23 -3.32 -0.66
N THR A 92 8.84 -2.18 -0.92
CA THR A 92 8.87 -1.57 -2.24
C THR A 92 10.28 -1.58 -2.79
N VAL A 93 10.46 -2.11 -3.99
CA VAL A 93 11.74 -2.23 -4.68
C VAL A 93 11.72 -1.50 -6.02
N ASP A 94 12.88 -1.09 -6.52
CA ASP A 94 13.05 -0.43 -7.82
C ASP A 94 13.34 -1.39 -8.98
N ASN A 95 13.63 -2.65 -8.67
CA ASN A 95 14.03 -3.63 -9.66
C ASN A 95 12.93 -4.65 -9.95
N ARG A 96 12.27 -4.51 -11.10
CA ARG A 96 11.23 -5.44 -11.54
C ARG A 96 11.70 -6.91 -11.63
N ASN A 97 12.97 -7.12 -11.94
CA ASN A 97 13.53 -8.47 -12.10
C ASN A 97 14.25 -8.94 -10.83
N TRP A 98 13.82 -8.47 -9.66
CA TRP A 98 14.42 -8.82 -8.38
C TRP A 98 14.49 -10.33 -8.14
N GLU A 99 13.48 -11.05 -8.59
CA GLU A 99 13.36 -12.51 -8.47
C GLU A 99 14.37 -13.30 -9.32
N LEU A 100 14.97 -12.67 -10.34
CA LEU A 100 15.96 -13.29 -11.23
C LEU A 100 17.41 -13.12 -10.72
N ARG A 101 17.58 -12.40 -9.61
CA ARG A 101 18.89 -12.18 -9.00
C ARG A 101 19.16 -13.19 -7.87
N GLU A 102 20.36 -13.11 -7.31
CA GLU A 102 20.69 -13.83 -6.08
C GLU A 102 19.70 -13.44 -4.97
N GLN A 103 19.06 -14.43 -4.35
CA GLN A 103 17.90 -14.22 -3.47
C GLN A 103 18.25 -14.21 -1.98
N THR A 104 19.40 -14.76 -1.57
CA THR A 104 19.73 -14.96 -0.13
C THR A 104 19.68 -13.64 0.65
N GLY A 105 20.32 -12.59 0.14
CA GLY A 105 20.33 -11.28 0.77
C GLY A 105 18.94 -10.61 0.80
N PRO A 106 18.26 -10.44 -0.35
CA PRO A 106 16.91 -9.88 -0.40
C PRO A 106 15.90 -10.63 0.47
N VAL A 107 15.84 -11.97 0.37
CA VAL A 107 14.92 -12.79 1.18
C VAL A 107 15.21 -12.65 2.67
N HIS A 108 16.47 -12.57 3.07
CA HIS A 108 16.84 -12.34 4.46
C HIS A 108 16.30 -11.00 4.98
N ARG A 109 16.50 -9.90 4.23
CA ARG A 109 15.95 -8.57 4.59
C ARG A 109 14.42 -8.56 4.65
N LEU A 110 13.76 -9.17 3.67
CA LEU A 110 12.30 -9.33 3.66
C LEU A 110 11.80 -10.12 4.86
N SER A 111 12.54 -11.16 5.28
CA SER A 111 12.24 -11.93 6.48
C SER A 111 12.41 -11.11 7.75
N GLN A 112 13.51 -10.37 7.89
CA GLN A 112 13.78 -9.51 9.04
C GLN A 112 12.73 -8.40 9.20
N SER A 113 12.34 -7.77 8.09
CA SER A 113 11.31 -6.72 8.08
C SER A 113 9.89 -7.23 8.29
N ARG A 114 9.70 -8.56 8.33
CA ARG A 114 8.37 -9.19 8.38
C ARG A 114 7.47 -8.82 7.22
N ALA A 115 8.03 -8.40 6.09
CA ALA A 115 7.24 -8.06 4.91
C ALA A 115 6.38 -9.26 4.46
N ILE A 116 5.14 -8.97 4.10
CA ILE A 116 4.17 -9.96 3.61
C ILE A 116 3.83 -9.76 2.14
N ALA A 117 4.22 -8.63 1.58
CA ALA A 117 4.04 -8.31 0.17
C ALA A 117 5.22 -7.47 -0.34
N LEU A 118 5.41 -7.51 -1.65
CA LEU A 118 6.40 -6.70 -2.35
C LEU A 118 5.75 -6.06 -3.57
N ASP A 119 5.97 -4.77 -3.73
CA ASP A 119 5.54 -3.97 -4.88
C ASP A 119 6.67 -3.05 -5.38
N MET A 120 6.33 -2.08 -6.21
CA MET A 120 7.32 -1.14 -6.77
C MET A 120 6.98 0.34 -6.54
N GLU A 121 5.85 0.67 -5.91
CA GLU A 121 5.35 2.05 -5.83
C GLU A 121 4.85 2.49 -4.45
N SER A 122 4.33 1.58 -3.63
CA SER A 122 3.55 1.96 -2.44
C SER A 122 4.34 2.73 -1.41
N ALA A 123 5.60 2.39 -1.18
CA ALA A 123 6.44 3.12 -0.23
C ALA A 123 6.74 4.55 -0.71
N THR A 124 6.96 4.75 -2.01
CA THR A 124 7.12 6.10 -2.60
C THR A 124 5.84 6.93 -2.47
N VAL A 125 4.66 6.34 -2.70
CA VAL A 125 3.37 7.03 -2.54
C VAL A 125 3.15 7.42 -1.08
N ALA A 126 3.39 6.49 -0.15
CA ALA A 126 3.27 6.73 1.28
C ALA A 126 4.27 7.77 1.80
N ALA A 127 5.54 7.68 1.39
CA ALA A 127 6.59 8.62 1.78
C ALA A 127 6.30 10.04 1.29
N ASN A 128 5.78 10.20 0.07
CA ASN A 128 5.34 11.49 -0.42
C ASN A 128 4.08 12.01 0.32
N GLY A 129 3.14 11.12 0.68
CA GLY A 129 2.04 11.50 1.56
C GLY A 129 2.53 12.05 2.89
N TYR A 130 3.52 11.39 3.49
CA TYR A 130 4.17 11.84 4.71
C TYR A 130 4.86 13.20 4.53
N ARG A 131 5.68 13.38 3.48
CA ARG A 131 6.38 14.63 3.18
C ARG A 131 5.43 15.81 2.98
N PHE A 132 4.39 15.60 2.19
CA PHE A 132 3.42 16.64 1.84
C PHE A 132 2.26 16.76 2.83
N ARG A 133 2.29 15.99 3.91
CA ARG A 133 1.24 15.99 4.94
C ARG A 133 -0.16 15.70 4.37
N VAL A 134 -0.22 14.86 3.35
CA VAL A 134 -1.47 14.35 2.78
C VAL A 134 -1.75 12.98 3.39
N PRO A 135 -2.89 12.73 4.02
CA PRO A 135 -3.28 11.42 4.48
C PRO A 135 -3.20 10.38 3.36
N TYR A 136 -2.61 9.24 3.64
CA TYR A 136 -2.34 8.20 2.65
C TYR A 136 -2.69 6.81 3.17
N GLY A 137 -2.98 5.91 2.26
CA GLY A 137 -3.16 4.49 2.54
C GLY A 137 -2.86 3.64 1.33
N THR A 138 -2.61 2.36 1.57
CA THR A 138 -2.27 1.41 0.52
C THR A 138 -3.04 0.10 0.72
N LEU A 139 -3.75 -0.30 -0.31
CA LEU A 139 -4.34 -1.63 -0.42
C LEU A 139 -3.83 -2.28 -1.70
N LEU A 140 -3.17 -3.42 -1.57
CA LEU A 140 -2.63 -4.18 -2.70
C LEU A 140 -3.42 -5.48 -2.87
N CYS A 141 -3.44 -6.00 -4.10
CA CYS A 141 -3.99 -7.30 -4.42
C CYS A 141 -2.85 -8.24 -4.84
N VAL A 142 -2.79 -9.42 -4.26
CA VAL A 142 -1.77 -10.44 -4.58
C VAL A 142 -2.00 -10.95 -6.00
N SER A 143 -1.07 -10.67 -6.89
CA SER A 143 -1.12 -11.08 -8.31
C SER A 143 -0.24 -12.29 -8.65
N ASP A 144 0.75 -12.56 -7.83
CA ASP A 144 1.72 -13.62 -8.01
C ASP A 144 2.42 -13.95 -6.69
N LYS A 145 3.12 -15.08 -6.63
CA LYS A 145 3.88 -15.52 -5.45
C LYS A 145 5.21 -16.15 -5.91
N PRO A 146 6.15 -15.34 -6.36
CA PRO A 146 7.37 -15.83 -6.99
C PRO A 146 8.22 -16.72 -6.08
N LEU A 147 8.26 -16.45 -4.76
CA LEU A 147 8.98 -17.29 -3.80
C LEU A 147 8.31 -18.66 -3.55
N HIS A 148 7.11 -18.88 -4.08
CA HIS A 148 6.34 -20.10 -3.89
C HIS A 148 5.95 -20.76 -5.22
N GLY A 149 6.64 -20.41 -6.32
CA GLY A 149 6.44 -21.01 -7.63
C GLY A 149 5.19 -20.58 -8.39
N GLU A 150 4.43 -19.63 -7.86
CA GLU A 150 3.25 -19.07 -8.53
C GLU A 150 3.63 -17.78 -9.27
N LEU A 151 4.21 -17.96 -10.47
CA LEU A 151 4.65 -16.87 -11.31
C LEU A 151 3.49 -16.31 -12.15
N LYS A 152 3.60 -15.03 -12.47
CA LYS A 152 2.66 -14.32 -13.33
C LYS A 152 2.87 -14.69 -14.81
N LEU A 153 2.13 -15.68 -15.29
CA LEU A 153 2.21 -16.09 -16.69
C LEU A 153 1.34 -15.22 -17.60
N PRO A 154 1.81 -14.89 -18.82
CA PRO A 154 1.00 -14.21 -19.82
C PRO A 154 -0.27 -15.01 -20.13
N GLY A 155 -1.44 -14.37 -20.14
CA GLY A 155 -2.75 -15.02 -20.37
C GLY A 155 -3.57 -15.27 -19.12
N MET A 156 -3.01 -15.85 -18.07
CA MET A 156 -3.68 -15.96 -16.77
C MET A 156 -3.88 -14.58 -16.10
N ALA A 157 -2.95 -13.67 -16.34
CA ALA A 157 -3.00 -12.31 -15.87
C ALA A 157 -4.23 -11.53 -16.38
N SER A 158 -4.63 -11.75 -17.64
CA SER A 158 -5.64 -10.92 -18.29
C SER A 158 -7.05 -11.07 -17.69
N GLU A 159 -7.46 -12.28 -17.36
CA GLU A 159 -8.78 -12.55 -16.79
C GLU A 159 -8.84 -12.20 -15.29
N PHE A 160 -7.78 -12.54 -14.57
CA PHE A 160 -7.57 -12.13 -13.19
C PHE A 160 -7.66 -10.60 -13.04
N TYR A 161 -6.94 -9.85 -13.89
CA TYR A 161 -6.99 -8.40 -13.82
C TYR A 161 -8.37 -7.81 -14.11
N LYS A 162 -9.10 -8.34 -15.08
CA LYS A 162 -10.44 -7.83 -15.39
C LYS A 162 -11.40 -7.91 -14.21
N THR A 163 -11.36 -9.00 -13.48
CA THR A 163 -12.25 -9.22 -12.33
C THR A 163 -11.77 -8.47 -11.09
N GLN A 164 -10.48 -8.59 -10.77
CA GLN A 164 -9.92 -8.03 -9.54
C GLN A 164 -9.77 -6.50 -9.59
N VAL A 165 -9.42 -5.93 -10.74
CA VAL A 165 -9.29 -4.48 -10.89
C VAL A 165 -10.61 -3.77 -10.65
N SER A 166 -11.72 -4.30 -11.14
CA SER A 166 -13.04 -3.70 -10.92
C SER A 166 -13.42 -3.70 -9.44
N GLN A 167 -13.24 -4.83 -8.76
CA GLN A 167 -13.53 -4.94 -7.33
C GLN A 167 -12.59 -4.03 -6.51
N HIS A 168 -11.31 -4.01 -6.84
CA HIS A 168 -10.30 -3.19 -6.17
C HIS A 168 -10.61 -1.69 -6.31
N LEU A 169 -11.01 -1.25 -7.52
CA LEU A 169 -11.46 0.12 -7.75
C LEU A 169 -12.71 0.46 -6.93
N SER A 170 -13.70 -0.45 -6.88
CA SER A 170 -14.91 -0.25 -6.07
C SER A 170 -14.58 -0.09 -4.58
N ILE A 171 -13.61 -0.86 -4.07
CA ILE A 171 -13.10 -0.71 -2.69
C ILE A 171 -12.46 0.67 -2.52
N GLY A 172 -11.67 1.13 -3.48
CA GLY A 172 -11.06 2.46 -3.43
C GLY A 172 -12.08 3.59 -3.39
N VAL A 173 -13.09 3.53 -4.26
CA VAL A 173 -14.21 4.49 -4.28
C VAL A 173 -14.93 4.48 -2.93
N ARG A 174 -15.32 3.28 -2.44
CA ARG A 174 -15.97 3.14 -1.14
C ARG A 174 -15.12 3.68 0.01
N THR A 175 -13.82 3.48 -0.03
CA THR A 175 -12.90 4.04 0.96
C THR A 175 -12.96 5.57 0.96
N MET A 176 -12.96 6.20 -0.21
CA MET A 176 -13.03 7.66 -0.32
C MET A 176 -14.38 8.20 0.19
N GLU A 177 -15.48 7.50 -0.06
CA GLU A 177 -16.80 7.84 0.52
C GLU A 177 -16.76 7.80 2.04
N ILE A 178 -16.25 6.72 2.64
CA ILE A 178 -16.10 6.59 4.10
C ILE A 178 -15.24 7.73 4.66
N LEU A 179 -14.13 8.07 4.00
CA LEU A 179 -13.26 9.16 4.43
C LEU A 179 -13.96 10.53 4.35
N GLN A 180 -14.82 10.76 3.35
CA GLN A 180 -15.62 11.98 3.22
C GLN A 180 -16.70 12.10 4.32
N GLU A 181 -17.27 11.00 4.73
CA GLU A 181 -18.26 10.94 5.82
C GLU A 181 -17.61 11.19 7.20
N MET A 182 -16.30 11.00 7.32
CA MET A 182 -15.60 11.26 8.57
C MET A 182 -15.57 12.75 8.91
N PRO A 183 -15.75 13.14 10.18
CA PRO A 183 -15.54 14.52 10.60
C PRO A 183 -14.14 15.01 10.20
N LEU A 184 -14.05 16.19 9.60
CA LEU A 184 -12.79 16.77 9.09
C LEU A 184 -11.64 16.71 10.10
N GLY A 185 -11.91 16.91 11.39
CA GLY A 185 -10.90 16.83 12.45
C GLY A 185 -10.38 15.42 12.73
N ARG A 186 -11.01 14.38 12.21
CA ARG A 186 -10.63 12.99 12.47
C ARG A 186 -9.58 12.48 11.46
N LEU A 187 -9.68 12.91 10.21
CA LEU A 187 -8.70 12.62 9.16
C LEU A 187 -7.43 13.48 9.29
N GLN A 188 -7.55 14.59 9.99
CA GLN A 188 -6.49 15.58 10.12
C GLN A 188 -5.89 15.48 11.51
N SER A 189 -4.90 14.61 11.70
CA SER A 189 -3.95 14.89 12.76
C SER A 189 -3.40 16.31 12.53
N ARG A 190 -3.57 17.21 13.50
CA ARG A 190 -3.06 18.59 13.43
C ARG A 190 -1.59 18.64 13.01
N LYS A 191 -0.80 17.65 13.43
CA LYS A 191 0.62 17.52 13.10
C LYS A 191 0.89 17.09 11.64
N LEU A 192 -0.04 16.40 10.99
CA LEU A 192 0.12 15.98 9.60
C LEU A 192 -0.32 17.05 8.60
N ARG A 193 -1.19 17.99 8.99
CA ARG A 193 -1.87 18.88 8.04
C ARG A 193 -1.82 20.37 8.32
N SER A 194 -1.03 20.85 9.21
CA SER A 194 -0.86 22.30 9.31
C SER A 194 0.06 22.78 8.20
N PHE A 195 -0.50 23.27 7.10
CA PHE A 195 0.26 23.96 6.05
C PHE A 195 0.91 25.26 6.54
N ASN A 196 0.52 25.73 7.74
CA ASN A 196 1.07 26.92 8.37
C ASN A 196 2.14 26.58 9.41
N GLU A 197 2.32 25.32 9.77
CA GLU A 197 3.45 24.88 10.58
C GLU A 197 4.64 24.59 9.67
N THR A 198 5.71 25.32 9.85
CA THR A 198 7.00 24.90 9.30
C THR A 198 7.40 23.57 9.93
N ALA A 199 7.82 22.62 9.10
CA ALA A 199 8.01 21.22 9.47
C ALA A 199 9.03 20.95 10.59
N PHE A 200 9.69 21.97 11.14
CA PHE A 200 10.81 21.82 12.07
C PHE A 200 11.00 23.02 13.01
N LEU A 201 9.93 23.62 13.45
CA LEU A 201 9.97 24.56 14.58
C LEU A 201 9.43 23.90 15.84
#